data_f4ca2ed9c529f2095d45d1a739b04398
#
_entry.id   f4ca2ed9c529f2095d45d1a739b04398
#
_cell.length_a   1.000
_cell.length_b   1.000
_cell.length_c   1.000
_cell.angle_alpha   90.00
_cell.angle_beta   90.00
_cell.angle_gamma   90.00
#
_symmetry.space_group_name_H-M   'P 1'
#
loop_
_entity.id
_entity.type
_entity.pdbx_description
1 polymer ?
#
loop_
_entity_poly.entity_id
_entity_poly.type
_entity_poly.pdbx_seq_one_letter_code
_entity_poly.pdbx_strand_id
1 'polypeptide(L)'
;MAEQYKRRRGDRRDGRLLRELDSLHYITGIIYPNRCDNEAYIGLRVDLTPINEYLKKKNEGEEVFPYTMFHIITAALIKTITLRPKLNRFIANCNFYQRNEVTASFIVKKKFSDNGGESLAFIHAKDEETVDTLHEQLFKKIMNCRSEETGDSTEGAMDILNLSLIHI
;
A
#
# COMPACT_ATOMS: atom_id res chain seq x y z
N MET A 1 22.39 13.53 -4.33
CA MET A 1 21.15 14.34 -4.26
C MET A 1 20.26 13.89 -5.40
N ALA A 2 19.12 13.30 -5.10
CA ALA A 2 18.16 12.96 -6.16
C ALA A 2 17.62 14.28 -6.74
N GLU A 3 17.77 14.46 -8.03
CA GLU A 3 17.26 15.61 -8.76
C GLU A 3 15.75 15.68 -8.56
N GLN A 4 15.26 16.80 -8.02
CA GLN A 4 13.83 16.95 -7.69
C GLN A 4 13.04 16.98 -9.01
N TYR A 5 12.32 15.91 -9.29
CA TYR A 5 11.55 15.77 -10.52
C TYR A 5 10.50 16.88 -10.66
N LYS A 6 10.62 17.68 -11.72
CA LYS A 6 9.64 18.72 -12.04
C LYS A 6 8.48 18.11 -12.84
N ARG A 7 7.28 18.22 -12.30
CA ARG A 7 6.05 17.73 -12.93
C ARG A 7 5.88 18.31 -14.34
N ARG A 8 5.55 17.43 -15.30
CA ARG A 8 5.34 17.80 -16.72
C ARG A 8 3.85 17.73 -17.08
N ARG A 9 3.48 18.35 -18.20
CA ARG A 9 2.12 18.25 -18.74
C ARG A 9 1.76 16.78 -18.99
N GLY A 10 0.58 16.35 -18.51
CA GLY A 10 0.14 14.96 -18.59
C GLY A 10 0.49 14.10 -17.37
N ASP A 11 1.38 14.56 -16.50
CA ASP A 11 1.62 13.86 -15.24
C ASP A 11 0.46 14.06 -14.27
N ARG A 12 0.14 13.01 -13.52
CA ARG A 12 -0.84 13.03 -12.45
C ARG A 12 -0.20 13.47 -11.12
N ARG A 13 -1.01 13.77 -10.11
CA ARG A 13 -0.49 14.05 -8.77
C ARG A 13 0.19 12.83 -8.15
N ASP A 14 -0.32 11.65 -8.44
CA ASP A 14 0.07 10.34 -7.91
C ASP A 14 1.04 9.56 -8.82
N GLY A 15 1.32 10.06 -10.05
CA GLY A 15 2.17 9.33 -10.99
C GLY A 15 2.69 10.15 -12.16
N ARG A 16 3.82 9.70 -12.68
CA ARG A 16 4.50 10.26 -13.87
C ARG A 16 4.07 9.51 -15.12
N LEU A 17 3.67 10.23 -16.14
CA LEU A 17 3.31 9.64 -17.44
C LEU A 17 4.54 8.97 -18.07
N LEU A 18 4.39 7.69 -18.44
CA LEU A 18 5.40 6.95 -19.18
C LEU A 18 5.28 7.29 -20.66
N ARG A 19 6.23 8.07 -21.18
CA ARG A 19 6.25 8.57 -22.56
C ARG A 19 7.00 7.67 -23.53
N GLU A 20 7.86 6.81 -22.98
CA GLU A 20 8.76 5.93 -23.75
C GLU A 20 8.41 4.47 -23.50
N LEU A 21 7.15 4.10 -23.81
CA LEU A 21 6.73 2.71 -23.80
C LEU A 21 6.89 2.14 -25.22
N ASP A 22 7.39 0.92 -25.29
CA ASP A 22 7.36 0.18 -26.56
C ASP A 22 5.91 -0.14 -26.98
N SER A 23 5.73 -0.34 -28.27
CA SER A 23 4.40 -0.53 -28.87
C SER A 23 3.65 -1.72 -28.29
N LEU A 24 4.35 -2.80 -27.93
CA LEU A 24 3.73 -4.00 -27.37
C LEU A 24 3.10 -3.73 -26.00
N HIS A 25 3.85 -3.10 -25.10
CA HIS A 25 3.32 -2.73 -23.77
C HIS A 25 2.17 -1.73 -23.88
N TYR A 26 2.26 -0.77 -24.81
CA TYR A 26 1.18 0.19 -25.01
C TYR A 26 -0.10 -0.48 -25.52
N ILE A 27 0.00 -1.32 -26.54
CA ILE A 27 -1.13 -2.05 -27.12
C ILE A 27 -1.77 -3.00 -26.12
N THR A 28 -0.96 -3.72 -25.32
CA THR A 28 -1.48 -4.64 -24.30
C THR A 28 -2.42 -3.97 -23.31
N GLY A 29 -2.09 -2.74 -22.88
CA GLY A 29 -2.95 -1.98 -21.97
C GLY A 29 -4.25 -1.47 -22.59
N ILE A 30 -4.35 -1.46 -23.93
CA ILE A 30 -5.58 -1.07 -24.65
C ILE A 30 -6.45 -2.31 -24.95
N ILE A 31 -5.82 -3.43 -25.32
CA ILE A 31 -6.51 -4.68 -25.66
C ILE A 31 -7.23 -5.27 -24.46
N TYR A 32 -6.66 -5.11 -23.27
CA TYR A 32 -7.21 -5.62 -22.01
C TYR A 32 -7.68 -4.47 -21.11
N PRO A 33 -8.85 -3.86 -21.39
CA PRO A 33 -9.31 -2.66 -20.69
C PRO A 33 -9.77 -2.95 -19.25
N ASN A 34 -10.20 -4.17 -18.94
CA ASN A 34 -10.69 -4.52 -17.63
C ASN A 34 -9.58 -5.19 -16.79
N ARG A 35 -9.64 -4.99 -15.49
CA ARG A 35 -8.70 -5.61 -14.57
C ARG A 35 -8.72 -7.15 -14.65
N CYS A 36 -9.91 -7.75 -14.71
CA CYS A 36 -10.09 -9.20 -14.78
C CYS A 36 -9.43 -9.85 -16.01
N ASP A 37 -9.26 -9.10 -17.09
CA ASP A 37 -8.61 -9.62 -18.31
C ASP A 37 -7.10 -9.78 -18.14
N ASN A 38 -6.53 -9.14 -17.13
CA ASN A 38 -5.09 -9.09 -16.86
C ASN A 38 -4.68 -9.85 -15.60
N GLU A 39 -5.59 -10.57 -14.95
CA GLU A 39 -5.28 -11.30 -13.73
C GLU A 39 -4.61 -12.64 -14.06
N ALA A 40 -3.47 -12.88 -13.39
CA ALA A 40 -2.78 -14.18 -13.43
C ALA A 40 -2.66 -14.73 -12.01
N TYR A 41 -3.03 -15.99 -11.83
CA TYR A 41 -2.98 -16.68 -10.54
C TYR A 41 -1.78 -17.62 -10.48
N ILE A 42 -0.89 -17.38 -9.52
CA ILE A 42 0.29 -18.22 -9.29
C ILE A 42 0.21 -18.75 -7.86
N GLY A 43 0.09 -20.08 -7.72
CA GLY A 43 0.09 -20.75 -6.42
C GLY A 43 1.52 -21.16 -6.04
N LEU A 44 2.02 -20.63 -4.92
CA LEU A 44 3.32 -21.01 -4.37
C LEU A 44 3.16 -21.56 -2.95
N ARG A 45 3.96 -22.56 -2.59
CA ARG A 45 4.10 -23.04 -1.22
C ARG A 45 5.42 -22.54 -0.66
N VAL A 46 5.36 -21.90 0.50
CA VAL A 46 6.53 -21.34 1.18
C VAL A 46 6.67 -22.00 2.54
N ASP A 47 7.89 -22.47 2.88
CA ASP A 47 8.20 -22.93 4.23
C ASP A 47 8.30 -21.71 5.15
N LEU A 48 7.45 -21.66 6.16
CA LEU A 48 7.39 -20.57 7.13
C LEU A 48 8.27 -20.82 8.37
N THR A 49 8.89 -21.98 8.49
CA THR A 49 9.70 -22.34 9.65
C THR A 49 10.77 -21.30 9.98
N PRO A 50 11.60 -20.85 9.03
CA PRO A 50 12.62 -19.83 9.32
C PRO A 50 12.03 -18.47 9.73
N ILE A 51 10.88 -18.12 9.15
CA ILE A 51 10.20 -16.86 9.47
C ILE A 51 9.62 -16.92 10.89
N ASN A 52 9.02 -18.04 11.27
CA ASN A 52 8.46 -18.23 12.62
C ASN A 52 9.57 -18.21 13.68
N GLU A 53 10.72 -18.81 13.42
CA GLU A 53 11.90 -18.74 14.30
C GLU A 53 12.42 -17.30 14.45
N TYR A 54 12.48 -16.56 13.34
CA TYR A 54 12.85 -15.15 13.36
C TYR A 54 11.87 -14.32 14.21
N LEU A 55 10.55 -14.50 13.98
CA LEU A 55 9.51 -13.80 14.73
C LEU A 55 9.57 -14.13 16.23
N LYS A 56 9.82 -15.39 16.58
CA LYS A 56 9.96 -15.81 17.98
C LYS A 56 11.12 -15.07 18.65
N LYS A 57 12.29 -15.04 18.04
CA LYS A 57 13.46 -14.31 18.56
C LYS A 57 13.21 -12.81 18.66
N LYS A 58 12.55 -12.25 17.64
CA LYS A 58 12.28 -10.80 17.56
C LYS A 58 11.31 -10.34 18.65
N ASN A 59 10.39 -11.22 19.05
CA ASN A 59 9.38 -10.95 20.06
C ASN A 59 9.84 -11.26 21.51
N GLU A 60 11.08 -11.72 21.69
CA GLU A 60 11.64 -11.90 23.04
C GLU A 60 11.73 -10.55 23.75
N GLY A 61 10.85 -10.30 24.73
CA GLY A 61 10.75 -9.04 25.48
C GLY A 61 9.82 -7.98 24.88
N GLU A 62 9.18 -8.24 23.75
CA GLU A 62 8.19 -7.34 23.14
C GLU A 62 6.76 -7.79 23.49
N GLU A 63 6.16 -7.17 24.51
CA GLU A 63 4.83 -7.55 24.98
C GLU A 63 3.71 -6.66 24.43
N VAL A 64 4.01 -5.43 24.04
CA VAL A 64 3.01 -4.41 23.72
C VAL A 64 2.52 -4.51 22.29
N PHE A 65 3.43 -4.67 21.34
CA PHE A 65 3.10 -4.73 19.92
C PHE A 65 4.01 -5.74 19.21
N PRO A 66 3.69 -7.05 19.29
CA PRO A 66 4.55 -8.08 18.75
C PRO A 66 4.65 -8.04 17.22
N TYR A 67 5.82 -8.40 16.71
CA TYR A 67 6.02 -8.64 15.28
C TYR A 67 5.21 -9.85 14.84
N THR A 68 4.53 -9.71 13.73
CA THR A 68 3.66 -10.76 13.17
C THR A 68 4.03 -11.04 11.72
N MET A 69 3.47 -12.10 11.16
CA MET A 69 3.61 -12.42 9.74
C MET A 69 3.18 -11.25 8.83
N PHE A 70 2.22 -10.42 9.28
CA PHE A 70 1.79 -9.23 8.54
C PHE A 70 2.96 -8.24 8.32
N HIS A 71 3.81 -8.01 9.32
CA HIS A 71 5.00 -7.16 9.19
C HIS A 71 5.96 -7.72 8.13
N ILE A 72 6.19 -9.03 8.16
CA ILE A 72 7.10 -9.69 7.22
C ILE A 72 6.57 -9.60 5.78
N ILE A 73 5.30 -9.92 5.57
CA ILE A 73 4.68 -9.87 4.24
C ILE A 73 4.68 -8.43 3.70
N THR A 74 4.29 -7.46 4.53
CA THR A 74 4.25 -6.05 4.13
C THR A 74 5.66 -5.54 3.79
N ALA A 75 6.67 -5.84 4.62
CA ALA A 75 8.05 -5.48 4.35
C ALA A 75 8.58 -6.11 3.06
N ALA A 76 8.28 -7.39 2.84
CA ALA A 76 8.67 -8.11 1.62
C ALA A 76 8.04 -7.51 0.36
N LEU A 77 6.75 -7.16 0.41
CA LEU A 77 6.04 -6.51 -0.70
C LEU A 77 6.61 -5.12 -0.99
N ILE A 78 6.79 -4.28 0.02
CA ILE A 78 7.40 -2.96 -0.11
C ILE A 78 8.79 -3.09 -0.73
N LYS A 79 9.64 -3.97 -0.19
CA LYS A 79 10.99 -4.22 -0.69
C LYS A 79 10.98 -4.67 -2.15
N THR A 80 10.08 -5.58 -2.49
CA THR A 80 9.95 -6.10 -3.87
C THR A 80 9.57 -4.98 -4.84
N ILE A 81 8.58 -4.14 -4.50
CA ILE A 81 8.14 -3.03 -5.34
C ILE A 81 9.25 -1.98 -5.48
N THR A 82 9.97 -1.68 -4.40
CA THR A 82 11.11 -0.75 -4.41
C THR A 82 12.23 -1.25 -5.34
N LEU A 83 12.57 -2.54 -5.26
CA LEU A 83 13.59 -3.17 -6.11
C LEU A 83 13.12 -3.38 -7.56
N ARG A 84 11.81 -3.41 -7.79
CA ARG A 84 11.18 -3.65 -9.09
C ARG A 84 10.16 -2.57 -9.41
N PRO A 85 10.58 -1.34 -9.72
CA PRO A 85 9.68 -0.17 -9.89
C PRO A 85 8.59 -0.38 -10.93
N LYS A 86 8.80 -1.26 -11.94
CA LYS A 86 7.79 -1.61 -12.92
C LYS A 86 6.51 -2.22 -12.31
N LEU A 87 6.60 -2.84 -11.12
CA LEU A 87 5.44 -3.35 -10.38
C LEU A 87 4.56 -2.23 -9.81
N ASN A 88 5.11 -1.01 -9.71
CA ASN A 88 4.40 0.16 -9.19
C ASN A 88 3.87 1.06 -10.31
N ARG A 89 3.36 0.46 -11.38
CA ARG A 89 2.73 1.15 -12.52
C ARG A 89 1.23 0.97 -12.48
N PHE A 90 0.52 1.91 -13.08
CA PHE A 90 -0.92 1.82 -13.24
C PHE A 90 -1.37 2.47 -14.55
N ILE A 91 -2.57 2.12 -14.98
CA ILE A 91 -3.21 2.65 -16.18
C ILE A 91 -4.38 3.54 -15.75
N ALA A 92 -4.47 4.71 -16.35
CA ALA A 92 -5.60 5.60 -16.20
C ALA A 92 -5.86 6.32 -17.53
N ASN A 93 -7.12 6.31 -18.00
CA ASN A 93 -7.51 6.89 -19.30
C ASN A 93 -6.60 6.44 -20.45
N CYS A 94 -6.38 5.14 -20.57
CA CYS A 94 -5.51 4.51 -21.58
C CYS A 94 -4.05 5.00 -21.57
N ASN A 95 -3.59 5.63 -20.50
CA ASN A 95 -2.21 6.06 -20.33
C ASN A 95 -1.55 5.31 -19.18
N PHE A 96 -0.26 5.03 -19.32
CA PHE A 96 0.54 4.34 -18.33
C PHE A 96 1.29 5.32 -17.46
N TYR A 97 1.25 5.07 -16.16
CA TYR A 97 1.89 5.92 -15.17
C TYR A 97 2.79 5.11 -14.24
N GLN A 98 3.93 5.68 -13.89
CA GLN A 98 4.77 5.23 -12.78
C GLN A 98 4.33 5.96 -11.53
N ARG A 99 3.95 5.26 -10.45
CA ARG A 99 3.64 5.91 -9.17
C ARG A 99 4.85 6.66 -8.63
N ASN A 100 4.58 7.79 -7.96
CA ASN A 100 5.63 8.62 -7.39
C ASN A 100 6.25 8.00 -6.13
N GLU A 101 5.49 7.18 -5.41
CA GLU A 101 5.88 6.59 -4.14
C GLU A 101 5.34 5.16 -4.01
N VAL A 102 5.94 4.38 -3.13
CA VAL A 102 5.45 3.06 -2.73
C VAL A 102 4.61 3.22 -1.47
N THR A 103 3.34 2.84 -1.54
CA THR A 103 2.43 2.90 -0.40
C THR A 103 1.78 1.56 -0.16
N ALA A 104 1.59 1.22 1.11
CA ALA A 104 0.77 0.09 1.53
C ALA A 104 -0.43 0.62 2.32
N SER A 105 -1.62 0.07 2.06
CA SER A 105 -2.84 0.40 2.79
C SER A 105 -3.46 -0.85 3.41
N PHE A 106 -4.05 -0.69 4.58
CA PHE A 106 -4.72 -1.77 5.30
C PHE A 106 -5.80 -1.21 6.21
N ILE A 107 -6.76 -2.06 6.55
CA ILE A 107 -7.87 -1.70 7.43
C ILE A 107 -7.47 -1.99 8.89
N VAL A 108 -7.72 -1.04 9.76
CA VAL A 108 -7.55 -1.16 11.21
C VAL A 108 -8.91 -1.17 11.88
N LYS A 109 -9.22 -2.19 12.67
CA LYS A 109 -10.37 -2.18 13.56
C LYS A 109 -10.09 -1.25 14.76
N LYS A 110 -10.95 -0.26 14.97
CA LYS A 110 -10.86 0.64 16.12
C LYS A 110 -11.11 -0.08 17.43
N LYS A 111 -12.12 -0.97 17.45
CA LYS A 111 -12.45 -1.85 18.58
C LYS A 111 -12.63 -3.29 18.07
N PHE A 112 -12.15 -4.26 18.83
CA PHE A 112 -12.35 -5.68 18.54
C PHE A 112 -13.75 -6.13 18.98
N SER A 113 -14.76 -5.67 18.25
CA SER A 113 -16.15 -6.07 18.41
C SER A 113 -16.82 -6.16 17.03
N ASP A 114 -17.96 -6.84 16.95
CA ASP A 114 -18.67 -7.01 15.69
C ASP A 114 -19.14 -5.67 15.10
N ASN A 115 -19.49 -4.73 15.98
CA ASN A 115 -19.91 -3.37 15.62
C ASN A 115 -18.76 -2.34 15.72
N GLY A 116 -17.51 -2.80 15.84
CA GLY A 116 -16.34 -1.91 15.92
C GLY A 116 -16.10 -1.19 14.60
N GLY A 117 -15.97 0.14 14.62
CA GLY A 117 -15.62 0.94 13.46
C GLY A 117 -14.27 0.51 12.87
N GLU A 118 -14.11 0.74 11.58
CA GLU A 118 -12.90 0.44 10.81
C GLU A 118 -12.30 1.75 10.29
N SER A 119 -10.97 1.82 10.21
CA SER A 119 -10.24 2.96 9.66
C SER A 119 -9.24 2.47 8.63
N LEU A 120 -9.03 3.24 7.56
CA LEU A 120 -8.06 2.94 6.52
C LEU A 120 -6.72 3.60 6.86
N ALA A 121 -5.70 2.78 7.10
CA ALA A 121 -4.36 3.26 7.39
C ALA A 121 -3.45 3.17 6.15
N PHE A 122 -2.60 4.16 5.97
CA PHE A 122 -1.61 4.23 4.90
C PHE A 122 -0.20 4.28 5.47
N ILE A 123 0.69 3.47 4.91
CA ILE A 123 2.14 3.52 5.12
C ILE A 123 2.78 3.98 3.83
N HIS A 124 3.64 4.99 3.93
CA HIS A 124 4.49 5.47 2.85
C HIS A 124 5.89 4.89 3.07
N ALA A 125 6.32 4.05 2.13
CA ALA A 125 7.63 3.41 2.23
C ALA A 125 8.75 4.44 2.13
N LYS A 126 9.78 4.25 2.94
CA LYS A 126 11.03 5.00 2.87
C LYS A 126 12.03 4.26 1.99
N ASP A 127 13.05 4.95 1.49
CA ASP A 127 14.07 4.36 0.59
C ASP A 127 14.79 3.17 1.22
N GLU A 128 15.01 3.19 2.53
CA GLU A 128 15.67 2.13 3.30
C GLU A 128 14.70 1.47 4.30
N GLU A 129 13.55 1.00 3.81
CA GLU A 129 12.55 0.36 4.68
C GLU A 129 13.04 -1.00 5.17
N THR A 130 13.00 -1.18 6.49
CA THR A 130 13.30 -2.42 7.20
C THR A 130 12.06 -2.94 7.91
N VAL A 131 12.11 -4.18 8.42
CA VAL A 131 11.02 -4.72 9.24
C VAL A 131 10.80 -3.88 10.50
N ASP A 132 11.87 -3.31 11.06
CA ASP A 132 11.81 -2.52 12.30
C ASP A 132 11.24 -1.13 12.05
N THR A 133 11.66 -0.44 11.00
CA THR A 133 11.09 0.87 10.64
C THR A 133 9.61 0.74 10.27
N LEU A 134 9.25 -0.35 9.59
CA LEU A 134 7.86 -0.67 9.28
C LEU A 134 7.04 -0.95 10.55
N HIS A 135 7.58 -1.70 11.49
CA HIS A 135 6.95 -1.99 12.77
C HIS A 135 6.61 -0.70 13.54
N GLU A 136 7.55 0.23 13.63
CA GLU A 136 7.32 1.54 14.26
C GLU A 136 6.22 2.35 13.55
N GLN A 137 6.23 2.35 12.21
CA GLN A 137 5.19 3.05 11.43
C GLN A 137 3.81 2.42 11.63
N LEU A 138 3.74 1.09 11.62
CA LEU A 138 2.52 0.33 11.88
C LEU A 138 1.97 0.62 13.27
N PHE A 139 2.83 0.55 14.30
CA PHE A 139 2.45 0.87 15.67
C PHE A 139 1.82 2.26 15.76
N LYS A 140 2.52 3.28 15.27
CA LYS A 140 2.04 4.67 15.29
C LYS A 140 0.70 4.82 14.56
N LYS A 141 0.56 4.22 13.38
CA LYS A 141 -0.67 4.32 12.59
C LYS A 141 -1.84 3.60 13.25
N ILE A 142 -1.63 2.40 13.77
CA ILE A 142 -2.67 1.63 14.46
C ILE A 142 -3.13 2.33 15.72
N MET A 143 -2.19 2.86 16.52
CA MET A 143 -2.54 3.61 17.75
C MET A 143 -3.31 4.89 17.42
N ASN A 144 -2.92 5.62 16.39
CA ASN A 144 -3.66 6.81 15.95
C ASN A 144 -5.08 6.47 15.48
N CYS A 145 -5.27 5.37 14.71
CA CYS A 145 -6.59 4.93 14.26
C CYS A 145 -7.49 4.46 15.42
N ARG A 146 -6.91 3.99 16.52
CA ARG A 146 -7.64 3.54 17.72
C ARG A 146 -7.91 4.65 18.74
N SER A 147 -7.14 5.74 18.70
CA SER A 147 -7.41 6.92 19.52
C SER A 147 -8.66 7.62 18.98
N GLU A 148 -9.65 7.84 19.81
CA GLU A 148 -10.95 8.45 19.42
C GLU A 148 -10.83 9.92 18.97
N GLU A 149 -9.66 10.55 19.16
CA GLU A 149 -9.44 11.97 18.93
C GLU A 149 -9.11 12.39 17.50
N THR A 150 -8.74 11.45 16.63
CA THR A 150 -8.39 11.78 15.23
C THR A 150 -9.25 10.98 14.27
N GLY A 151 -10.37 11.57 13.84
CA GLY A 151 -10.99 11.18 12.57
C GLY A 151 -9.94 11.34 11.46
N ASP A 152 -9.52 10.24 10.82
CA ASP A 152 -8.62 10.33 9.68
C ASP A 152 -9.32 11.18 8.59
N SER A 153 -8.56 12.03 7.91
CA SER A 153 -9.06 12.87 6.81
C SER A 153 -9.78 12.06 5.74
N THR A 154 -9.46 10.77 5.62
CA THR A 154 -10.09 9.82 4.71
C THR A 154 -11.50 9.43 5.18
N GLU A 155 -11.72 9.24 6.48
CA GLU A 155 -13.07 8.97 7.03
C GLU A 155 -13.99 10.17 6.81
N GLY A 156 -13.53 11.38 7.12
CA GLY A 156 -14.30 12.61 6.88
C GLY A 156 -14.65 12.80 5.39
N ALA A 157 -13.75 12.46 4.48
CA ALA A 157 -14.03 12.51 3.05
C ALA A 157 -15.05 11.44 2.62
N MET A 158 -14.99 10.24 3.19
CA MET A 158 -15.96 9.17 2.93
C MET A 158 -17.33 9.50 3.50
N ASP A 159 -17.41 10.10 4.66
CA ASP A 159 -18.66 10.56 5.28
C ASP A 159 -19.32 11.63 4.43
N ILE A 160 -18.56 12.59 3.89
CA ILE A 160 -19.08 13.62 2.98
C ILE A 160 -19.58 12.98 1.69
N LEU A 161 -18.87 12.00 1.12
CA LEU A 161 -19.31 11.27 -0.07
C LEU A 161 -20.59 10.48 0.21
N ASN A 162 -20.68 9.83 1.36
CA ASN A 162 -21.87 9.08 1.76
C ASN A 162 -23.09 9.98 1.93
N LEU A 163 -22.93 11.13 2.59
CA LEU A 163 -23.97 12.16 2.67
C LEU A 163 -24.42 12.67 1.30
N SER A 164 -23.49 12.83 0.38
CA SER A 164 -23.78 13.28 -0.99
C SER A 164 -24.54 12.21 -1.81
N LEU A 165 -24.27 10.92 -1.58
CA LEU A 165 -24.93 9.80 -2.25
C LEU A 165 -26.35 9.53 -1.73
N ILE A 166 -26.64 9.87 -0.48
CA ILE A 166 -27.99 9.73 0.10
C ILE A 166 -28.99 10.69 -0.53
N HIS A 167 -28.52 11.78 -1.12
CA HIS A 167 -29.37 12.80 -1.79
C HIS A 167 -29.55 12.60 -3.30
N ILE A 168 -28.99 11.53 -3.87
CA ILE A 168 -29.16 11.15 -5.28
C ILE A 168 -30.18 10.01 -5.39
#